data_98e01efd4a626d1d785fc261214da858
#
_entry.id   98e01efd4a626d1d785fc261214da858
#
_cell.length_a   1.000
_cell.length_b   1.000
_cell.length_c   1.000
_cell.angle_alpha   90.00
_cell.angle_beta   90.00
_cell.angle_gamma   90.00
#
_symmetry.space_group_name_H-M   'P 1'
#
loop_
_entity.id
_entity.type
_entity.pdbx_description
1 polymer ?
#
loop_
_entity_poly.entity_id
_entity_poly.type
_entity_poly.pdbx_seq_one_letter_code
_entity_poly.pdbx_strand_id
1 'polypeptide(L)'
;MQLRIRDAVQADLPKILQFIKDLAEYEKAPNEVVLSISDLDQSLFGANPQVYCLIAELENEVTGFAVWHLNYSTWLGKHGIYLEDLYIDPKYRGQGHGKALLRKLAQICVERGYKRLQWWVLDWNQSAIDFYKSIGARSEERRVGKE
;
A
#
# COMPACT_ATOMS: atom_id res chain seq x y z
N MET A 1 -16.83 10.94 14.39
CA MET A 1 -16.43 10.46 13.04
C MET A 1 -15.48 9.30 13.16
N GLN A 2 -15.78 8.23 12.47
CA GLN A 2 -15.02 7.02 12.65
C GLN A 2 -14.34 6.60 11.36
N LEU A 3 -13.01 6.48 11.43
CA LEU A 3 -12.22 5.94 10.35
C LEU A 3 -12.40 4.42 10.30
N ARG A 4 -12.65 3.90 9.12
CA ARG A 4 -12.83 2.47 8.89
C ARG A 4 -11.80 1.97 7.89
N ILE A 5 -11.16 0.85 8.21
CA ILE A 5 -10.27 0.15 7.28
C ILE A 5 -10.97 -1.13 6.87
N ARG A 6 -11.13 -1.33 5.58
CA ARG A 6 -11.84 -2.48 5.02
C ARG A 6 -11.16 -3.00 3.77
N ASP A 7 -11.51 -4.21 3.37
CA ASP A 7 -11.06 -4.73 2.08
C ASP A 7 -11.77 -3.98 0.95
N ALA A 8 -11.07 -3.83 -0.17
CA ALA A 8 -11.66 -3.24 -1.37
C ALA A 8 -12.73 -4.16 -1.96
N VAL A 9 -13.72 -3.55 -2.59
CA VAL A 9 -14.73 -4.25 -3.38
C VAL A 9 -14.72 -3.70 -4.80
N GLN A 10 -15.41 -4.37 -5.73
CA GLN A 10 -15.37 -3.97 -7.14
C GLN A 10 -15.81 -2.52 -7.39
N ALA A 11 -16.75 -2.03 -6.58
CA ALA A 11 -17.21 -0.64 -6.68
C ALA A 11 -16.09 0.37 -6.41
N ASP A 12 -15.01 -0.04 -5.76
CA ASP A 12 -13.88 0.84 -5.47
C ASP A 12 -12.91 1.00 -6.67
N LEU A 13 -13.04 0.19 -7.71
CA LEU A 13 -12.08 0.17 -8.82
C LEU A 13 -11.78 1.54 -9.42
N PRO A 14 -12.79 2.39 -9.74
CA PRO A 14 -12.48 3.70 -10.30
C PRO A 14 -11.65 4.57 -9.36
N LYS A 15 -11.95 4.52 -8.07
CA LYS A 15 -11.22 5.30 -7.07
C LYS A 15 -9.80 4.78 -6.87
N ILE A 16 -9.64 3.47 -6.86
CA ILE A 16 -8.32 2.84 -6.76
C ILE A 16 -7.44 3.26 -7.94
N LEU A 17 -7.97 3.18 -9.16
CA LEU A 17 -7.22 3.60 -10.35
C LEU A 17 -6.85 5.08 -10.27
N GLN A 18 -7.77 5.92 -9.79
CA GLN A 18 -7.48 7.34 -9.63
C GLN A 18 -6.35 7.57 -8.65
N PHE A 19 -6.36 6.89 -7.51
CA PHE A 19 -5.28 6.99 -6.52
C PHE A 19 -3.93 6.52 -7.08
N ILE A 20 -3.93 5.45 -7.86
CA ILE A 20 -2.69 4.97 -8.51
C ILE A 20 -2.11 6.06 -9.41
N LYS A 21 -2.96 6.71 -10.20
CA LYS A 21 -2.53 7.79 -11.08
C LYS A 21 -2.06 9.01 -10.29
N ASP A 22 -2.78 9.35 -9.23
CA ASP A 22 -2.41 10.49 -8.37
C ASP A 22 -1.05 10.23 -7.70
N LEU A 23 -0.81 9.03 -7.23
CA LEU A 23 0.46 8.66 -6.62
C LEU A 23 1.60 8.71 -7.64
N ALA A 24 1.37 8.20 -8.85
CA ALA A 24 2.36 8.24 -9.92
C ALA A 24 2.74 9.68 -10.27
N GLU A 25 1.74 10.56 -10.33
CA GLU A 25 2.00 12.00 -10.57
C GLU A 25 2.82 12.61 -9.44
N TYR A 26 2.47 12.30 -8.18
CA TYR A 26 3.23 12.75 -7.03
C TYR A 26 4.68 12.26 -7.10
N GLU A 27 4.88 11.02 -7.55
CA GLU A 27 6.21 10.42 -7.67
C GLU A 27 6.92 10.79 -8.99
N LYS A 28 6.37 11.74 -9.73
CA LYS A 28 6.96 12.28 -10.96
C LYS A 28 7.09 11.27 -12.09
N ALA A 29 6.19 10.27 -12.11
CA ALA A 29 6.21 9.20 -13.10
C ALA A 29 4.80 8.91 -13.67
N PRO A 30 4.02 9.96 -14.10
CA PRO A 30 2.64 9.75 -14.52
C PRO A 30 2.50 8.86 -15.75
N ASN A 31 3.52 8.81 -16.61
CA ASN A 31 3.48 8.02 -17.83
C ASN A 31 3.77 6.54 -17.62
N GLU A 32 4.14 6.15 -16.40
CA GLU A 32 4.41 4.74 -16.08
C GLU A 32 3.13 3.94 -15.83
N VAL A 33 2.01 4.61 -15.59
CA VAL A 33 0.74 3.93 -15.32
C VAL A 33 0.07 3.57 -16.63
N VAL A 34 0.07 2.28 -16.95
CA VAL A 34 -0.51 1.77 -18.20
C VAL A 34 -1.64 0.78 -17.98
N LEU A 35 -1.91 0.39 -16.71
CA LEU A 35 -2.96 -0.57 -16.45
C LEU A 35 -4.35 0.04 -16.65
N SER A 36 -5.29 -0.84 -17.03
CA SER A 36 -6.70 -0.46 -17.20
C SER A 36 -7.50 -0.90 -15.95
N ILE A 37 -8.76 -0.46 -15.89
CA ILE A 37 -9.69 -0.95 -14.86
C ILE A 37 -9.86 -2.46 -14.99
N SER A 38 -9.88 -2.98 -16.21
CA SER A 38 -9.98 -4.44 -16.45
C SER A 38 -8.78 -5.18 -15.85
N ASP A 39 -7.57 -4.65 -16.05
CA ASP A 39 -6.36 -5.25 -15.45
C ASP A 39 -6.47 -5.29 -13.93
N LEU A 40 -6.90 -4.19 -13.34
CA LEU A 40 -7.01 -4.05 -11.89
C LEU A 40 -8.08 -4.99 -11.33
N ASP A 41 -9.22 -5.08 -12.01
CA ASP A 41 -10.30 -5.99 -11.64
C ASP A 41 -9.82 -7.43 -11.63
N GLN A 42 -9.12 -7.84 -12.67
CA GLN A 42 -8.59 -9.19 -12.78
C GLN A 42 -7.59 -9.49 -11.66
N SER A 43 -6.71 -8.54 -11.37
CA SER A 43 -5.67 -8.72 -10.34
C SER A 43 -6.23 -8.83 -8.94
N LEU A 44 -7.23 -7.99 -8.62
CA LEU A 44 -7.79 -7.91 -7.27
C LEU A 44 -8.96 -8.87 -7.04
N PHE A 45 -9.79 -9.08 -8.07
CA PHE A 45 -11.05 -9.80 -7.91
C PHE A 45 -11.23 -10.97 -8.86
N GLY A 46 -10.17 -11.35 -9.59
CA GLY A 46 -10.21 -12.51 -10.47
C GLY A 46 -10.24 -13.83 -9.67
N ALA A 47 -10.20 -14.96 -10.39
CA ALA A 47 -10.33 -16.27 -9.77
C ALA A 47 -9.20 -16.60 -8.79
N ASN A 48 -7.99 -16.11 -9.07
CA ASN A 48 -6.82 -16.37 -8.21
C ASN A 48 -6.08 -15.05 -7.95
N PRO A 49 -6.63 -14.19 -7.08
CA PRO A 49 -6.00 -12.89 -6.84
C PRO A 49 -4.64 -13.06 -6.18
N GLN A 50 -3.65 -12.35 -6.70
CA GLN A 50 -2.29 -12.32 -6.17
C GLN A 50 -1.95 -10.98 -5.53
N VAL A 51 -2.86 -10.02 -5.66
CA VAL A 51 -2.70 -8.65 -5.17
C VAL A 51 -3.95 -8.30 -4.37
N TYR A 52 -3.78 -7.53 -3.33
CA TYR A 52 -4.86 -7.20 -2.38
C TYR A 52 -4.88 -5.69 -2.16
N CYS A 53 -6.04 -5.18 -1.75
CA CYS A 53 -6.19 -3.76 -1.50
C CYS A 53 -7.02 -3.52 -0.25
N LEU A 54 -6.48 -2.68 0.65
CA LEU A 54 -7.22 -2.14 1.79
C LEU A 54 -7.68 -0.72 1.45
N ILE A 55 -8.86 -0.38 1.93
CA ILE A 55 -9.47 0.95 1.74
C ILE A 55 -9.61 1.61 3.10
N ALA A 56 -9.22 2.89 3.17
CA ALA A 56 -9.54 3.75 4.30
C ALA A 56 -10.77 4.57 3.94
N GLU A 57 -11.75 4.59 4.83
CA GLU A 57 -13.05 5.21 4.59
C GLU A 57 -13.46 6.02 5.80
N LEU A 58 -13.93 7.24 5.55
CA LEU A 58 -14.45 8.12 6.59
C LEU A 58 -15.82 8.60 6.14
N GLU A 59 -16.87 8.27 6.92
CA GLU A 59 -18.24 8.68 6.61
C GLU A 59 -18.67 8.33 5.18
N ASN A 60 -18.40 7.09 4.77
CA ASN A 60 -18.73 6.57 3.45
C ASN A 60 -17.93 7.18 2.30
N GLU A 61 -16.89 7.96 2.60
CA GLU A 61 -15.99 8.50 1.58
C GLU A 61 -14.66 7.80 1.65
N VAL A 62 -14.18 7.32 0.51
CA VAL A 62 -12.87 6.66 0.41
C VAL A 62 -11.79 7.73 0.49
N THR A 63 -10.92 7.61 1.48
CA THR A 63 -9.89 8.62 1.77
C THR A 63 -8.48 8.19 1.40
N GLY A 64 -8.27 6.89 1.23
CA GLY A 64 -6.95 6.37 0.91
C GLY A 64 -6.97 4.88 0.67
N PHE A 65 -5.82 4.34 0.29
CA PHE A 65 -5.71 2.91 0.00
C PHE A 65 -4.32 2.39 0.28
N ALA A 66 -4.24 1.06 0.39
CA ALA A 66 -2.97 0.33 0.43
C ALA A 66 -3.09 -0.89 -0.47
N VAL A 67 -2.23 -1.00 -1.46
CA VAL A 67 -2.15 -2.18 -2.34
C VAL A 67 -0.95 -3.00 -1.89
N TRP A 68 -1.17 -4.29 -1.70
CA TRP A 68 -0.12 -5.14 -1.16
C TRP A 68 -0.19 -6.54 -1.77
N HIS A 69 0.93 -7.25 -1.67
CA HIS A 69 1.04 -8.65 -2.10
C HIS A 69 2.04 -9.37 -1.21
N LEU A 70 2.15 -10.68 -1.38
CA LEU A 70 3.07 -11.47 -0.58
C LEU A 70 4.43 -11.57 -1.26
N ASN A 71 5.48 -11.57 -0.45
CA ASN A 71 6.79 -12.03 -0.87
C ASN A 71 7.16 -13.26 -0.03
N TYR A 72 8.31 -13.84 -0.27
CA TYR A 72 8.73 -15.05 0.43
C TYR A 72 10.21 -14.97 0.78
N SER A 73 10.55 -15.41 1.98
CA SER A 73 11.95 -15.49 2.42
C SER A 73 12.36 -16.95 2.53
N THR A 74 13.33 -17.35 1.74
CA THR A 74 13.91 -18.70 1.85
C THR A 74 14.71 -18.87 3.14
N TRP A 75 15.20 -17.77 3.70
CA TRP A 75 15.95 -17.81 4.97
C TRP A 75 15.02 -18.05 6.15
N LEU A 76 13.84 -17.42 6.14
CA LEU A 76 12.87 -17.54 7.23
C LEU A 76 11.88 -18.68 7.01
N GLY A 77 11.74 -19.17 5.78
CA GLY A 77 10.72 -20.14 5.42
C GLY A 77 9.30 -19.61 5.58
N LYS A 78 9.13 -18.29 5.43
CA LYS A 78 7.86 -17.62 5.69
C LYS A 78 7.58 -16.56 4.63
N HIS A 79 6.29 -16.33 4.39
CA HIS A 79 5.86 -15.20 3.59
C HIS A 79 5.98 -13.91 4.38
N GLY A 80 6.01 -12.80 3.66
CA GLY A 80 5.89 -11.47 4.21
C GLY A 80 4.91 -10.68 3.36
N ILE A 81 4.51 -9.52 3.83
CA ILE A 81 3.73 -8.57 3.05
C ILE A 81 4.67 -7.55 2.43
N TYR A 82 4.50 -7.33 1.14
CA TYR A 82 5.13 -6.22 0.44
C TYR A 82 4.05 -5.18 0.11
N LEU A 83 4.20 -3.99 0.64
CA LEU A 83 3.29 -2.88 0.37
C LEU A 83 3.73 -2.21 -0.93
N GLU A 84 2.89 -2.35 -1.96
CA GLU A 84 3.19 -1.79 -3.28
C GLU A 84 2.91 -0.29 -3.30
N ASP A 85 1.70 0.10 -2.88
CA ASP A 85 1.27 1.49 -2.90
C ASP A 85 0.55 1.84 -1.60
N LEU A 86 0.86 3.02 -1.06
CA LEU A 86 0.13 3.63 0.05
C LEU A 86 -0.14 5.08 -0.34
N TYR A 87 -1.41 5.46 -0.36
CA TYR A 87 -1.79 6.82 -0.75
C TYR A 87 -3.01 7.28 0.04
N ILE A 88 -2.93 8.51 0.53
CA ILE A 88 -4.04 9.18 1.20
C ILE A 88 -4.37 10.45 0.40
N ASP A 89 -5.64 10.64 0.11
CA ASP A 89 -6.11 11.87 -0.53
C ASP A 89 -5.57 13.07 0.26
N PRO A 90 -4.98 14.06 -0.41
CA PRO A 90 -4.35 15.20 0.28
C PRO A 90 -5.22 15.87 1.33
N LYS A 91 -6.52 15.96 1.11
CA LYS A 91 -7.41 16.64 2.07
C LYS A 91 -7.60 15.87 3.38
N TYR A 92 -7.17 14.61 3.43
CA TYR A 92 -7.27 13.78 4.63
C TYR A 92 -5.91 13.47 5.26
N ARG A 93 -4.83 14.04 4.74
CA ARG A 93 -3.50 13.79 5.28
C ARG A 93 -3.34 14.41 6.66
N GLY A 94 -2.43 13.82 7.46
CA GLY A 94 -2.18 14.29 8.81
C GLY A 94 -3.23 13.91 9.82
N GLN A 95 -4.15 13.00 9.46
CA GLN A 95 -5.25 12.59 10.33
C GLN A 95 -5.18 11.11 10.73
N GLY A 96 -4.05 10.46 10.47
CA GLY A 96 -3.83 9.08 10.92
C GLY A 96 -4.33 7.98 9.99
N HIS A 97 -4.78 8.31 8.79
CA HIS A 97 -5.32 7.32 7.85
C HIS A 97 -4.24 6.36 7.34
N GLY A 98 -3.07 6.90 6.96
CA GLY A 98 -1.94 6.06 6.52
C GLY A 98 -1.45 5.15 7.62
N LYS A 99 -1.36 5.67 8.84
CA LYS A 99 -0.95 4.89 10.01
C LYS A 99 -1.94 3.76 10.28
N ALA A 100 -3.24 4.02 10.13
CA ALA A 100 -4.27 3.01 10.34
C ALA A 100 -4.16 1.89 9.30
N LEU A 101 -3.89 2.23 8.03
CA LEU A 101 -3.67 1.22 6.99
C LEU A 101 -2.46 0.35 7.29
N LEU A 102 -1.34 0.97 7.68
CA LEU A 102 -0.12 0.22 8.02
C LEU A 102 -0.33 -0.65 9.25
N ARG A 103 -1.05 -0.16 10.25
CA ARG A 103 -1.38 -0.95 11.44
C ARG A 103 -2.21 -2.18 11.07
N LYS A 104 -3.16 -2.03 10.16
CA LYS A 104 -3.96 -3.17 9.68
C LYS A 104 -3.08 -4.20 8.97
N LEU A 105 -2.14 -3.77 8.13
CA LEU A 105 -1.21 -4.68 7.47
C LEU A 105 -0.34 -5.42 8.50
N ALA A 106 0.15 -4.72 9.51
CA ALA A 106 0.93 -5.35 10.58
C ALA A 106 0.10 -6.38 11.33
N GLN A 107 -1.17 -6.09 11.57
CA GLN A 107 -2.10 -7.02 12.22
C GLN A 107 -2.29 -8.28 11.37
N ILE A 108 -2.45 -8.12 10.06
CA ILE A 108 -2.58 -9.25 9.13
C ILE A 108 -1.31 -10.12 9.18
N CYS A 109 -0.13 -9.50 9.22
CA CYS A 109 1.13 -10.23 9.36
C CYS A 109 1.14 -11.10 10.61
N VAL A 110 0.76 -10.53 11.75
CA VAL A 110 0.75 -11.25 13.01
C VAL A 110 -0.25 -12.40 12.96
N GLU A 111 -1.46 -12.15 12.49
CA GLU A 111 -2.52 -13.15 12.45
C GLU A 111 -2.19 -14.33 11.54
N ARG A 112 -1.46 -14.08 10.45
CA ARG A 112 -1.14 -15.11 9.46
C ARG A 112 0.25 -15.70 9.64
N GLY A 113 1.00 -15.26 10.64
CA GLY A 113 2.35 -15.75 10.90
C GLY A 113 3.38 -15.30 9.88
N TYR A 114 3.12 -14.20 9.19
CA TYR A 114 4.10 -13.62 8.28
C TYR A 114 5.19 -12.92 9.08
N LYS A 115 6.41 -12.89 8.52
CA LYS A 115 7.58 -12.42 9.28
C LYS A 115 8.07 -11.04 8.90
N ARG A 116 7.55 -10.46 7.81
CA ARG A 116 8.00 -9.14 7.34
C ARG A 116 6.86 -8.33 6.78
N LEU A 117 6.99 -7.02 6.95
CA LEU A 117 6.19 -6.02 6.24
C LEU A 117 7.19 -5.03 5.67
N GLN A 118 7.27 -4.94 4.36
CA GLN A 118 8.28 -4.17 3.65
C GLN A 118 7.65 -3.27 2.59
N TRP A 119 8.34 -2.19 2.27
CA TRP A 119 8.00 -1.32 1.15
C TRP A 119 9.23 -0.54 0.72
N TRP A 120 9.13 0.09 -0.45
CA TRP A 120 10.14 1.01 -0.95
C TRP A 120 9.65 2.43 -0.82
N VAL A 121 10.59 3.37 -0.69
CA VAL A 121 10.30 4.80 -0.74
C VAL A 121 11.37 5.46 -1.59
N LEU A 122 10.96 6.42 -2.42
CA LEU A 122 11.91 7.15 -3.24
C LEU A 122 12.80 8.01 -2.34
N ASP A 123 14.10 8.04 -2.65
CA ASP A 123 15.09 8.67 -1.77
C ASP A 123 14.91 10.18 -1.63
N TRP A 124 14.24 10.83 -2.59
CA TRP A 124 13.95 12.25 -2.50
C TRP A 124 12.66 12.56 -1.72
N ASN A 125 11.87 11.56 -1.41
CA ASN A 125 10.57 11.74 -0.75
C ASN A 125 10.71 11.84 0.77
N GLN A 126 11.27 12.96 1.23
CA GLN A 126 11.60 13.15 2.64
C GLN A 126 10.36 13.12 3.54
N SER A 127 9.24 13.65 3.05
CA SER A 127 7.98 13.63 3.81
C SER A 127 7.54 12.20 4.14
N ALA A 128 7.59 11.30 3.17
CA ALA A 128 7.24 9.91 3.39
C ALA A 128 8.26 9.22 4.28
N ILE A 129 9.54 9.47 4.06
CA ILE A 129 10.60 8.90 4.89
C ILE A 129 10.41 9.28 6.35
N ASP A 130 10.14 10.55 6.63
CA ASP A 130 9.92 11.04 7.98
C ASP A 130 8.69 10.38 8.61
N PHE A 131 7.61 10.23 7.83
CA PHE A 131 6.41 9.54 8.29
C PHE A 131 6.72 8.10 8.70
N TYR A 132 7.41 7.36 7.83
CA TYR A 132 7.74 5.96 8.12
C TYR A 132 8.63 5.83 9.35
N LYS A 133 9.62 6.70 9.50
CA LYS A 133 10.47 6.70 10.70
C LYS A 133 9.66 7.00 11.96
N SER A 134 8.69 7.90 11.86
CA SER A 134 7.88 8.30 13.03
C SER A 134 7.04 7.14 13.57
N ILE A 135 6.72 6.16 12.76
CA ILE A 135 5.94 4.99 13.18
C ILE A 135 6.82 3.77 13.49
N GLY A 136 8.14 3.95 13.52
CA GLY A 136 9.07 2.91 13.92
C GLY A 136 9.62 2.04 12.80
N ALA A 137 9.41 2.42 11.54
CA ALA A 137 9.98 1.68 10.42
C ALA A 137 11.48 1.88 10.36
N ARG A 138 12.19 0.81 9.98
CA ARG A 138 13.64 0.83 9.83
C ARG A 138 14.01 0.91 8.36
N SER A 139 14.94 1.80 8.04
CA SER A 139 15.44 1.95 6.68
C SER A 139 16.57 0.96 6.42
N GLU A 140 16.51 0.27 5.28
CA GLU A 140 17.61 -0.55 4.79
C GLU A 140 18.00 -0.06 3.42
N GLU A 141 19.28 0.20 3.22
CA GLU A 141 19.80 0.58 1.93
C GLU A 141 20.40 -0.63 1.26
N ARG A 142 19.94 -0.92 0.04
CA ARG A 142 20.47 -2.01 -0.75
C ARG A 142 20.88 -1.50 -2.12
N ARG A 143 22.03 -1.97 -2.58
CA ARG A 143 22.54 -1.63 -3.90
C ARG A 143 22.66 -2.89 -4.72
N VAL A 144 21.99 -2.92 -5.84
CA VAL A 144 22.06 -4.07 -6.74
C VAL A 144 23.50 -4.25 -7.22
N GLY A 145 24.01 -5.48 -7.11
CA GLY A 145 25.37 -5.81 -7.54
C GLY A 145 26.47 -5.40 -6.57
N LYS A 146 26.12 -5.00 -5.36
CA LYS A 146 27.09 -4.54 -4.35
C LYS A 146 27.17 -5.43 -3.13
N GLU A 147 26.40 -6.45 -3.07
CA GLU A 147 26.33 -7.38 -1.92
C GLU A 147 27.55 -8.21 -1.76
#